data_3a4083a3d6c190af94ab5b04b44218c8
#
_entry.id   3a4083a3d6c190af94ab5b04b44218c8
#
_cell.length_a   1.000
_cell.length_b   1.000
_cell.length_c   1.000
_cell.angle_alpha   90.00
_cell.angle_beta   90.00
_cell.angle_gamma   90.00
#
_symmetry.space_group_name_H-M   'P 1'
#
loop_
_entity.id
_entity.type
_entity.pdbx_description
1 polymer ?
#
loop_
_entity_poly.entity_id
_entity_poly.type
_entity_poly.pdbx_seq_one_letter_code
_entity_poly.pdbx_strand_id
1 'polypeptide(L)'
;FVGQDAAKYWGQVDLYVGGSEHATGHLLYARFWNQFLFDRGWVGHREPFKKLVNQGMIQGVSALLHRLPGTNTFVSAGAVGGRTTSRIHVDVSLINEKNELDQAAFCAWLPEFAQAEFETENGAVVVEREVEKMSKSKHNVVNPDAVADQVGADGLRLYEMFLGPLEQSKPWDTQGIAGVSNFLRKTWRLFTAQPLSEEPAPLEALKIAHKLVHKVASDMENLSFNTSVSALMIAVNELSALPTRHRQPLEMLAIALSPLAPHLAEELWAHLGHAPSVTRAPWPQVDPALLMDDSAVYPV
;
A
#
# COMPACT_ATOMS: atom_id res chain seq x y z
N PHE A 1 -28.64 14.59 25.95
CA PHE A 1 -28.30 13.90 24.73
C PHE A 1 -26.84 14.16 24.30
N VAL A 2 -26.41 15.43 24.23
CA VAL A 2 -25.03 15.85 24.00
C VAL A 2 -24.50 16.57 25.23
N GLY A 3 -23.38 16.09 25.80
CA GLY A 3 -22.66 16.78 26.87
C GLY A 3 -22.00 18.05 26.33
N GLN A 4 -22.35 19.22 26.83
CA GLN A 4 -21.87 20.50 26.29
C GLN A 4 -20.35 20.66 26.43
N ASP A 5 -19.78 20.22 27.55
CA ASP A 5 -18.31 20.26 27.75
C ASP A 5 -17.58 19.31 26.83
N ALA A 6 -18.13 18.10 26.63
CA ALA A 6 -17.59 17.14 25.66
C ALA A 6 -17.66 17.67 24.20
N ALA A 7 -18.80 18.29 23.82
CA ALA A 7 -18.96 18.89 22.51
C ALA A 7 -17.96 20.03 22.24
N LYS A 8 -17.66 20.84 23.27
CA LYS A 8 -16.67 21.92 23.19
C LYS A 8 -15.25 21.38 23.12
N TYR A 9 -14.93 20.33 23.90
CA TYR A 9 -13.60 19.74 23.98
C TYR A 9 -13.23 19.02 22.70
N TRP A 10 -14.09 18.10 22.22
CA TRP A 10 -13.81 17.31 21.02
C TRP A 10 -14.00 18.09 19.73
N GLY A 11 -14.95 19.01 19.68
CA GLY A 11 -15.19 19.88 18.53
C GLY A 11 -15.50 19.11 17.24
N GLN A 12 -15.12 19.74 16.14
CA GLN A 12 -15.23 19.16 14.80
C GLN A 12 -14.05 18.21 14.53
N VAL A 13 -14.31 17.06 13.92
CA VAL A 13 -13.26 16.10 13.51
C VAL A 13 -12.32 16.76 12.52
N ASP A 14 -11.02 16.72 12.77
CA ASP A 14 -10.01 17.38 11.94
C ASP A 14 -9.81 16.68 10.61
N LEU A 15 -9.66 15.36 10.63
CA LEU A 15 -9.44 14.53 9.45
C LEU A 15 -10.28 13.26 9.54
N TYR A 16 -11.04 12.98 8.50
CA TYR A 16 -11.82 11.76 8.37
C TYR A 16 -11.43 11.02 7.10
N VAL A 17 -10.99 9.77 7.25
CA VAL A 17 -10.49 8.94 6.14
C VAL A 17 -11.40 7.73 5.96
N GLY A 18 -11.88 7.52 4.75
CA GLY A 18 -12.74 6.38 4.44
C GLY A 18 -13.08 6.30 2.95
N GLY A 19 -13.40 5.09 2.47
CA GLY A 19 -13.68 4.86 1.07
C GLY A 19 -14.96 5.56 0.57
N SER A 20 -14.98 5.90 -0.71
CA SER A 20 -16.11 6.56 -1.37
C SER A 20 -17.38 5.69 -1.40
N GLU A 21 -17.28 4.37 -1.20
CA GLU A 21 -18.40 3.43 -1.08
C GLU A 21 -19.35 3.76 0.09
N HIS A 22 -18.88 4.53 1.07
CA HIS A 22 -19.68 4.99 2.20
C HIS A 22 -20.47 6.29 1.94
N ALA A 23 -20.34 6.89 0.74
CA ALA A 23 -20.94 8.19 0.41
C ALA A 23 -22.48 8.19 0.52
N THR A 24 -23.14 7.18 -0.02
CA THR A 24 -24.62 7.08 -0.05
C THR A 24 -25.25 6.56 1.25
N GLY A 25 -24.46 6.08 2.17
CA GLY A 25 -24.89 5.57 3.48
C GLY A 25 -24.33 6.41 4.62
N HIS A 26 -23.23 5.95 5.19
CA HIS A 26 -22.63 6.53 6.39
C HIS A 26 -22.33 8.04 6.28
N LEU A 27 -21.69 8.48 5.18
CA LEU A 27 -21.30 9.89 5.04
C LEU A 27 -22.51 10.81 4.91
N LEU A 28 -23.54 10.37 4.15
CA LEU A 28 -24.81 11.11 4.04
C LEU A 28 -25.50 11.24 5.40
N TYR A 29 -25.59 10.16 6.17
CA TYR A 29 -26.22 10.18 7.50
C TYR A 29 -25.41 11.00 8.50
N ALA A 30 -24.08 10.86 8.51
CA ALA A 30 -23.22 11.63 9.39
C ALA A 30 -23.41 13.15 9.17
N ARG A 31 -23.46 13.58 7.92
CA ARG A 31 -23.68 14.96 7.54
C ARG A 31 -25.09 15.46 7.89
N PHE A 32 -26.12 14.67 7.56
CA PHE A 32 -27.52 14.98 7.87
C PHE A 32 -27.74 15.17 9.37
N TRP A 33 -27.29 14.21 10.19
CA TRP A 33 -27.44 14.28 11.63
C TRP A 33 -26.66 15.42 12.25
N ASN A 34 -25.43 15.68 11.80
CA ASN A 34 -24.64 16.79 12.33
C ASN A 34 -25.31 18.13 12.03
N GLN A 35 -25.83 18.32 10.82
CA GLN A 35 -26.55 19.56 10.44
C GLN A 35 -27.82 19.72 11.26
N PHE A 36 -28.61 18.66 11.47
CA PHE A 36 -29.78 18.70 12.34
C PHE A 36 -29.41 19.09 13.78
N LEU A 37 -28.38 18.49 14.34
CA LEU A 37 -27.92 18.83 15.69
C LEU A 37 -27.38 20.26 15.79
N PHE A 38 -26.73 20.76 14.74
CA PHE A 38 -26.30 22.16 14.64
C PHE A 38 -27.50 23.11 14.61
N ASP A 39 -28.51 22.86 13.78
CA ASP A 39 -29.73 23.67 13.70
C ASP A 39 -30.51 23.67 15.02
N ARG A 40 -30.37 22.61 15.83
CA ARG A 40 -30.92 22.52 17.19
C ARG A 40 -30.03 23.14 18.28
N GLY A 41 -28.86 23.68 17.93
CA GLY A 41 -27.92 24.29 18.85
C GLY A 41 -27.18 23.30 19.76
N TRP A 42 -27.11 22.03 19.42
CA TRP A 42 -26.49 20.97 20.22
C TRP A 42 -25.01 20.79 19.96
N VAL A 43 -24.55 21.11 18.75
CA VAL A 43 -23.14 21.11 18.33
C VAL A 43 -22.74 22.45 17.74
N GLY A 44 -21.47 22.81 17.80
CA GLY A 44 -20.96 24.12 17.42
C GLY A 44 -20.55 24.26 15.95
N HIS A 45 -20.68 23.21 15.14
CA HIS A 45 -20.22 23.18 13.76
C HIS A 45 -21.25 22.53 12.84
N ARG A 46 -21.40 23.07 11.61
CA ARG A 46 -22.40 22.61 10.66
C ARG A 46 -21.98 21.34 9.94
N GLU A 47 -20.70 21.21 9.59
CA GLU A 47 -20.14 20.02 8.92
C GLU A 47 -19.47 19.11 9.96
N PRO A 48 -19.61 17.76 9.83
CA PRO A 48 -19.04 16.83 10.81
C PRO A 48 -17.51 16.80 10.79
N PHE A 49 -16.89 16.99 9.61
CA PHE A 49 -15.45 16.89 9.38
C PHE A 49 -14.91 18.17 8.77
N LYS A 50 -13.70 18.61 9.17
CA LYS A 50 -12.98 19.72 8.55
C LYS A 50 -12.42 19.29 7.19
N LYS A 51 -11.89 18.06 7.11
CA LYS A 51 -11.34 17.46 5.90
C LYS A 51 -11.80 16.01 5.79
N LEU A 52 -12.34 15.64 4.62
CA LEU A 52 -12.66 14.26 4.25
C LEU A 52 -11.68 13.82 3.17
N VAL A 53 -11.07 12.66 3.34
CA VAL A 53 -10.19 12.03 2.37
C VAL A 53 -10.77 10.66 2.01
N ASN A 54 -11.14 10.50 0.75
CA ASN A 54 -11.57 9.22 0.21
C ASN A 54 -10.39 8.54 -0.48
N GLN A 55 -9.90 7.44 0.10
CA GLN A 55 -8.89 6.63 -0.58
C GLN A 55 -9.52 5.85 -1.72
N GLY A 56 -8.72 5.59 -2.77
CA GLY A 56 -9.06 4.68 -3.85
C GLY A 56 -9.14 3.23 -3.36
N MET A 57 -9.77 2.39 -4.16
CA MET A 57 -9.88 0.95 -3.86
C MET A 57 -8.68 0.19 -4.39
N ILE A 58 -8.21 -0.80 -3.64
CA ILE A 58 -7.35 -1.85 -4.17
C ILE A 58 -8.27 -2.86 -4.88
N GLN A 59 -8.04 -3.04 -6.18
CA GLN A 59 -8.84 -3.87 -7.05
C GLN A 59 -8.19 -5.24 -7.26
N GLY A 60 -8.99 -6.27 -7.46
CA GLY A 60 -8.52 -7.59 -7.87
C GLY A 60 -8.37 -7.68 -9.37
N VAL A 61 -7.50 -8.58 -9.82
CA VAL A 61 -7.43 -8.97 -11.21
C VAL A 61 -8.15 -10.30 -11.35
N SER A 62 -9.42 -10.24 -11.80
CA SER A 62 -10.26 -11.43 -11.99
C SER A 62 -9.74 -12.31 -13.11
N ALA A 63 -9.97 -13.61 -12.98
CA ALA A 63 -9.77 -14.59 -14.02
C ALA A 63 -11.13 -15.00 -14.59
N LEU A 64 -11.31 -14.84 -15.88
CA LEU A 64 -12.54 -15.12 -16.59
C LEU A 64 -12.33 -16.27 -17.58
N LEU A 65 -13.12 -17.31 -17.44
CA LEU A 65 -13.10 -18.48 -18.33
C LEU A 65 -14.36 -18.50 -19.19
N HIS A 66 -14.22 -18.78 -20.47
CA HIS A 66 -15.32 -18.83 -21.42
C HIS A 66 -15.97 -20.21 -21.42
N ARG A 67 -17.28 -20.28 -21.19
CA ARG A 67 -18.09 -21.50 -21.21
C ARG A 67 -19.02 -21.51 -22.41
N LEU A 68 -19.09 -22.62 -23.16
CA LEU A 68 -20.05 -22.80 -24.23
C LEU A 68 -21.46 -22.97 -23.66
N PRO A 69 -22.49 -22.29 -24.23
CA PRO A 69 -23.86 -22.33 -23.70
C PRO A 69 -24.41 -23.76 -23.62
N GLY A 70 -25.01 -24.10 -22.48
CA GLY A 70 -25.65 -25.39 -22.28
C GLY A 70 -24.73 -26.59 -22.14
N THR A 71 -23.42 -26.39 -22.07
CA THR A 71 -22.43 -27.47 -21.94
C THR A 71 -21.55 -27.30 -20.70
N ASN A 72 -20.67 -28.28 -20.42
CA ASN A 72 -19.60 -28.16 -19.44
C ASN A 72 -18.22 -28.03 -20.13
N THR A 73 -18.23 -27.44 -21.32
CA THR A 73 -17.02 -27.24 -22.13
C THR A 73 -16.52 -25.80 -21.98
N PHE A 74 -15.27 -25.64 -21.60
CA PHE A 74 -14.59 -24.37 -21.39
C PHE A 74 -13.55 -24.13 -22.48
N VAL A 75 -13.46 -22.88 -22.93
CA VAL A 75 -12.68 -22.50 -24.09
C VAL A 75 -11.59 -21.51 -23.69
N SER A 76 -10.36 -21.72 -24.11
CA SER A 76 -9.26 -20.76 -23.96
C SER A 76 -9.63 -19.41 -24.60
N ALA A 77 -9.25 -18.31 -23.98
CA ALA A 77 -9.59 -16.95 -24.42
C ALA A 77 -9.25 -16.69 -25.89
N GLY A 78 -8.07 -17.14 -26.36
CA GLY A 78 -7.66 -17.00 -27.76
C GLY A 78 -8.40 -17.93 -28.74
N ALA A 79 -9.04 -18.99 -28.25
CA ALA A 79 -9.76 -19.96 -29.06
C ALA A 79 -11.27 -19.68 -29.20
N VAL A 80 -11.78 -18.59 -28.60
CA VAL A 80 -13.21 -18.22 -28.64
C VAL A 80 -13.71 -17.98 -30.07
N GLY A 81 -12.91 -17.32 -30.92
CA GLY A 81 -13.15 -17.22 -32.37
C GLY A 81 -14.50 -16.62 -32.77
N GLY A 82 -15.03 -15.67 -31.99
CA GLY A 82 -16.33 -15.03 -32.27
C GLY A 82 -17.56 -15.88 -31.90
N ARG A 83 -17.38 -17.04 -31.24
CA ARG A 83 -18.48 -17.87 -30.72
C ARG A 83 -19.15 -17.16 -29.52
N THR A 84 -20.46 -17.36 -29.38
CA THR A 84 -21.17 -16.94 -28.19
C THR A 84 -20.74 -17.80 -27.00
N THR A 85 -20.22 -17.18 -25.95
CA THR A 85 -19.83 -17.84 -24.70
C THR A 85 -20.38 -17.06 -23.50
N SER A 86 -20.50 -17.73 -22.36
CA SER A 86 -20.70 -17.07 -21.07
C SER A 86 -19.36 -17.01 -20.34
N ARG A 87 -19.03 -15.85 -19.75
CA ARG A 87 -17.84 -15.71 -18.91
C ARG A 87 -18.18 -16.10 -17.48
N ILE A 88 -17.37 -16.94 -16.87
CA ILE A 88 -17.44 -17.28 -15.46
C ILE A 88 -16.18 -16.83 -14.75
N HIS A 89 -16.33 -16.38 -13.50
CA HIS A 89 -15.19 -16.06 -12.63
C HIS A 89 -14.59 -17.36 -12.10
N VAL A 90 -13.28 -17.46 -12.16
CA VAL A 90 -12.50 -18.59 -11.65
C VAL A 90 -11.62 -18.10 -10.50
N ASP A 91 -11.39 -18.95 -9.52
CA ASP A 91 -10.50 -18.59 -8.40
C ASP A 91 -9.10 -18.29 -8.92
N VAL A 92 -8.59 -17.12 -8.56
CA VAL A 92 -7.29 -16.64 -9.05
C VAL A 92 -6.12 -17.51 -8.59
N SER A 93 -6.30 -18.29 -7.52
CA SER A 93 -5.30 -19.26 -7.06
C SER A 93 -5.11 -20.45 -8.01
N LEU A 94 -6.07 -20.69 -8.91
CA LEU A 94 -6.00 -21.74 -9.94
C LEU A 94 -5.28 -21.30 -11.22
N ILE A 95 -4.77 -20.06 -11.24
CA ILE A 95 -4.18 -19.46 -12.44
C ILE A 95 -2.70 -19.20 -12.18
N ASN A 96 -1.86 -19.66 -13.11
CA ASN A 96 -0.42 -19.43 -13.04
C ASN A 96 -0.01 -18.04 -13.60
N GLU A 97 1.29 -17.71 -13.52
CA GLU A 97 1.85 -16.44 -13.99
C GLU A 97 1.67 -16.19 -15.51
N LYS A 98 1.45 -17.25 -16.30
CA LYS A 98 1.20 -17.16 -17.75
C LYS A 98 -0.30 -17.01 -18.07
N ASN A 99 -1.15 -16.82 -17.06
CA ASN A 99 -2.62 -16.82 -17.14
C ASN A 99 -3.21 -18.16 -17.60
N GLU A 100 -2.52 -19.27 -17.37
CA GLU A 100 -2.99 -20.60 -17.71
C GLU A 100 -3.71 -21.20 -16.51
N LEU A 101 -4.86 -21.86 -16.77
CA LEU A 101 -5.69 -22.54 -15.78
C LEU A 101 -5.09 -23.91 -15.41
N ASP A 102 -4.99 -24.18 -14.12
CA ASP A 102 -4.81 -25.54 -13.61
C ASP A 102 -6.14 -26.31 -13.77
N GLN A 103 -6.22 -27.09 -14.88
CA GLN A 103 -7.43 -27.83 -15.26
C GLN A 103 -7.81 -28.89 -14.20
N ALA A 104 -6.83 -29.54 -13.61
CA ALA A 104 -7.09 -30.58 -12.61
C ALA A 104 -7.62 -29.97 -11.31
N ALA A 105 -7.02 -28.88 -10.83
CA ALA A 105 -7.48 -28.14 -9.67
C ALA A 105 -8.88 -27.52 -9.93
N PHE A 106 -9.15 -27.01 -11.14
CA PHE A 106 -10.47 -26.49 -11.53
C PHE A 106 -11.56 -27.56 -11.49
N CYS A 107 -11.30 -28.77 -12.02
CA CYS A 107 -12.24 -29.89 -11.92
C CYS A 107 -12.52 -30.34 -10.48
N ALA A 108 -11.55 -30.15 -9.58
CA ALA A 108 -11.70 -30.47 -8.17
C ALA A 108 -12.31 -29.33 -7.34
N TRP A 109 -12.36 -28.11 -7.87
CA TRP A 109 -12.77 -26.92 -7.14
C TRP A 109 -14.26 -26.93 -6.77
N LEU A 110 -15.13 -27.22 -7.74
CA LEU A 110 -16.59 -27.30 -7.51
C LEU A 110 -17.15 -28.58 -8.14
N PRO A 111 -18.13 -29.25 -7.50
CA PRO A 111 -18.71 -30.48 -8.02
C PRO A 111 -19.25 -30.39 -9.43
N GLU A 112 -19.79 -29.22 -9.83
CA GLU A 112 -20.32 -28.95 -11.16
C GLU A 112 -19.27 -28.94 -12.26
N PHE A 113 -17.99 -28.77 -11.91
CA PHE A 113 -16.86 -28.77 -12.85
C PHE A 113 -16.09 -30.09 -12.90
N ALA A 114 -16.51 -31.10 -12.11
CA ALA A 114 -15.80 -32.39 -12.01
C ALA A 114 -15.63 -33.10 -13.36
N GLN A 115 -16.52 -32.84 -14.32
CA GLN A 115 -16.47 -33.40 -15.69
C GLN A 115 -16.35 -32.28 -16.74
N ALA A 116 -15.56 -31.23 -16.44
CA ALA A 116 -15.31 -30.15 -17.37
C ALA A 116 -14.44 -30.63 -18.53
N GLU A 117 -14.80 -30.22 -19.74
CA GLU A 117 -14.01 -30.40 -20.95
C GLU A 117 -13.36 -29.09 -21.34
N PHE A 118 -12.18 -29.16 -21.96
CA PHE A 118 -11.42 -27.96 -22.28
C PHE A 118 -11.00 -27.92 -23.75
N GLU A 119 -11.30 -26.82 -24.42
CA GLU A 119 -10.69 -26.46 -25.69
C GLU A 119 -9.47 -25.58 -25.44
N THR A 120 -8.31 -26.14 -25.70
CA THR A 120 -7.02 -25.54 -25.38
C THR A 120 -6.44 -24.73 -26.55
N GLU A 121 -5.57 -23.81 -26.23
CA GLU A 121 -4.68 -23.10 -27.14
C GLU A 121 -3.24 -23.50 -26.83
N ASN A 122 -2.54 -24.11 -27.79
CA ASN A 122 -1.19 -24.66 -27.62
C ASN A 122 -1.05 -25.62 -26.41
N GLY A 123 -2.12 -26.37 -26.09
CA GLY A 123 -2.13 -27.33 -24.99
C GLY A 123 -2.47 -26.75 -23.62
N ALA A 124 -2.71 -25.46 -23.50
CA ALA A 124 -3.12 -24.77 -22.26
C ALA A 124 -4.48 -24.11 -22.42
N VAL A 125 -5.18 -23.87 -21.31
CA VAL A 125 -6.38 -23.05 -21.23
C VAL A 125 -5.97 -21.71 -20.65
N VAL A 126 -5.94 -20.68 -21.48
CA VAL A 126 -5.63 -19.31 -21.09
C VAL A 126 -6.91 -18.58 -20.72
N VAL A 127 -6.91 -17.92 -19.53
CA VAL A 127 -8.05 -17.12 -19.05
C VAL A 127 -7.92 -15.66 -19.49
N GLU A 128 -9.06 -14.98 -19.63
CA GLU A 128 -9.12 -13.53 -19.76
C GLU A 128 -8.89 -12.88 -18.39
N ARG A 129 -8.18 -11.74 -18.35
CA ARG A 129 -7.95 -10.99 -17.10
C ARG A 129 -8.69 -9.67 -17.15
N GLU A 130 -9.39 -9.35 -16.07
CA GLU A 130 -10.15 -8.09 -15.94
C GLU A 130 -9.92 -7.48 -14.56
N VAL A 131 -9.64 -6.17 -14.52
CA VAL A 131 -9.48 -5.44 -13.25
C VAL A 131 -10.85 -5.06 -12.72
N GLU A 132 -11.19 -5.56 -11.55
CA GLU A 132 -12.49 -5.38 -10.94
C GLU A 132 -12.39 -5.16 -9.42
N LYS A 133 -13.49 -4.69 -8.81
CA LYS A 133 -13.59 -4.65 -7.35
C LYS A 133 -13.42 -6.07 -6.78
N MET A 134 -12.58 -6.21 -5.76
CA MET A 134 -12.44 -7.48 -5.03
C MET A 134 -13.77 -7.89 -4.39
N SER A 135 -14.20 -9.12 -4.65
CA SER A 135 -15.36 -9.72 -3.99
C SER A 135 -15.24 -11.24 -3.96
N LYS A 136 -15.85 -11.86 -2.93
CA LYS A 136 -15.90 -13.32 -2.81
C LYS A 136 -16.58 -13.99 -4.01
N SER A 137 -17.61 -13.36 -4.57
CA SER A 137 -18.35 -13.89 -5.74
C SER A 137 -17.55 -13.82 -7.04
N LYS A 138 -16.49 -13.03 -7.10
CA LYS A 138 -15.58 -12.93 -8.25
C LYS A 138 -14.31 -13.76 -8.09
N HIS A 139 -14.13 -14.39 -6.95
CA HIS A 139 -12.95 -15.22 -6.64
C HIS A 139 -11.61 -14.53 -6.90
N ASN A 140 -11.55 -13.21 -6.71
CA ASN A 140 -10.40 -12.35 -6.98
C ASN A 140 -9.86 -11.66 -5.72
N VAL A 141 -10.23 -12.17 -4.54
CA VAL A 141 -9.82 -11.59 -3.25
C VAL A 141 -8.41 -12.02 -2.91
N VAL A 142 -7.59 -11.06 -2.52
CA VAL A 142 -6.29 -11.30 -1.88
C VAL A 142 -6.48 -11.22 -0.38
N ASN A 143 -6.07 -12.29 0.34
CA ASN A 143 -6.13 -12.31 1.80
C ASN A 143 -4.92 -11.57 2.38
N PRO A 144 -5.11 -10.44 3.10
CA PRO A 144 -4.00 -9.70 3.70
C PRO A 144 -3.20 -10.51 4.73
N ASP A 145 -3.84 -11.43 5.47
CA ASP A 145 -3.14 -12.29 6.43
C ASP A 145 -2.13 -13.20 5.72
N ALA A 146 -2.54 -13.82 4.60
CA ALA A 146 -1.65 -14.67 3.80
C ALA A 146 -0.47 -13.87 3.22
N VAL A 147 -0.68 -12.62 2.83
CA VAL A 147 0.41 -11.74 2.37
C VAL A 147 1.33 -11.36 3.53
N ALA A 148 0.77 -11.00 4.69
CA ALA A 148 1.55 -10.66 5.87
C ALA A 148 2.39 -11.84 6.38
N ASP A 149 1.87 -13.07 6.29
CA ASP A 149 2.62 -14.29 6.63
C ASP A 149 3.82 -14.52 5.71
N GLN A 150 3.72 -14.11 4.44
CA GLN A 150 4.80 -14.26 3.45
C GLN A 150 5.87 -13.18 3.52
N VAL A 151 5.47 -11.92 3.69
CA VAL A 151 6.37 -10.75 3.54
C VAL A 151 6.47 -9.89 4.79
N GLY A 152 5.76 -10.26 5.85
CA GLY A 152 5.65 -9.48 7.08
C GLY A 152 4.64 -8.33 6.97
N ALA A 153 4.14 -7.87 8.12
CA ALA A 153 3.19 -6.76 8.20
C ALA A 153 3.76 -5.46 7.61
N ASP A 154 5.03 -5.16 7.84
CA ASP A 154 5.70 -3.99 7.27
C ASP A 154 5.83 -4.08 5.75
N GLY A 155 6.03 -5.29 5.21
CA GLY A 155 6.05 -5.53 3.76
C GLY A 155 4.71 -5.23 3.12
N LEU A 156 3.61 -5.73 3.72
CA LEU A 156 2.25 -5.43 3.27
C LEU A 156 1.95 -3.93 3.34
N ARG A 157 2.21 -3.27 4.49
CA ARG A 157 1.97 -1.84 4.69
C ARG A 157 2.69 -0.97 3.67
N LEU A 158 3.99 -1.20 3.50
CA LEU A 158 4.80 -0.45 2.53
C LEU A 158 4.32 -0.67 1.10
N TYR A 159 3.92 -1.90 0.77
CA TYR A 159 3.43 -2.20 -0.57
C TYR A 159 2.12 -1.49 -0.88
N GLU A 160 1.14 -1.52 0.03
CA GLU A 160 -0.13 -0.80 -0.13
C GLU A 160 0.09 0.70 -0.31
N MET A 161 0.99 1.29 0.48
CA MET A 161 1.33 2.71 0.37
C MET A 161 2.10 3.03 -0.91
N PHE A 162 2.93 2.11 -1.40
CA PHE A 162 3.77 2.31 -2.60
C PHE A 162 3.01 2.18 -3.92
N LEU A 163 1.89 1.45 -3.96
CA LEU A 163 1.11 1.17 -5.19
C LEU A 163 0.75 2.43 -5.99
N GLY A 164 0.67 3.60 -5.37
CA GLY A 164 0.43 4.89 -6.04
C GLY A 164 -0.31 5.90 -5.15
N PRO A 165 -0.80 7.01 -5.71
CA PRO A 165 -1.49 8.06 -4.96
C PRO A 165 -2.68 7.52 -4.17
N LEU A 166 -2.89 7.99 -2.94
CA LEU A 166 -3.89 7.47 -2.01
C LEU A 166 -5.32 7.46 -2.60
N GLU A 167 -5.68 8.48 -3.34
CA GLU A 167 -7.04 8.69 -3.86
C GLU A 167 -7.37 7.86 -5.11
N GLN A 168 -6.37 7.22 -5.73
CA GLN A 168 -6.54 6.44 -6.96
C GLN A 168 -6.81 4.97 -6.66
N SER A 169 -7.77 4.39 -7.39
CA SER A 169 -7.95 2.93 -7.40
C SER A 169 -6.84 2.25 -8.19
N LYS A 170 -6.37 1.10 -7.72
CA LYS A 170 -5.19 0.40 -8.25
C LYS A 170 -5.41 -1.10 -8.25
N PRO A 171 -4.99 -1.83 -9.31
CA PRO A 171 -4.98 -3.27 -9.28
C PRO A 171 -3.91 -3.78 -8.31
N TRP A 172 -4.23 -4.83 -7.59
CA TRP A 172 -3.24 -5.59 -6.82
C TRP A 172 -2.33 -6.36 -7.77
N ASP A 173 -1.02 -6.21 -7.57
CA ASP A 173 0.00 -7.00 -8.27
C ASP A 173 0.94 -7.66 -7.27
N THR A 174 0.82 -8.97 -7.11
CA THR A 174 1.65 -9.73 -6.16
C THR A 174 3.14 -9.68 -6.50
N GLN A 175 3.51 -9.53 -7.77
CA GLN A 175 4.92 -9.45 -8.20
C GLN A 175 5.61 -8.18 -7.69
N GLY A 176 4.89 -7.07 -7.58
CA GLY A 176 5.41 -5.80 -7.06
C GLY A 176 5.91 -5.85 -5.62
N ILE A 177 5.43 -6.81 -4.82
CA ILE A 177 5.84 -7.00 -3.41
C ILE A 177 7.33 -7.34 -3.28
N ALA A 178 7.90 -8.02 -4.25
CA ALA A 178 9.33 -8.39 -4.23
C ALA A 178 10.25 -7.16 -4.10
N GLY A 179 9.90 -6.05 -4.74
CA GLY A 179 10.63 -4.78 -4.65
C GLY A 179 10.68 -4.24 -3.22
N VAL A 180 9.54 -4.26 -2.53
CA VAL A 180 9.42 -3.81 -1.13
C VAL A 180 10.19 -4.74 -0.19
N SER A 181 10.07 -6.06 -0.37
CA SER A 181 10.81 -7.05 0.42
C SER A 181 12.33 -6.89 0.26
N ASN A 182 12.80 -6.58 -0.94
CA ASN A 182 14.20 -6.28 -1.20
C ASN A 182 14.65 -4.98 -0.51
N PHE A 183 13.81 -3.94 -0.53
CA PHE A 183 14.06 -2.70 0.19
C PHE A 183 14.21 -2.93 1.69
N LEU A 184 13.29 -3.65 2.34
CA LEU A 184 13.36 -3.97 3.78
C LEU A 184 14.65 -4.71 4.13
N ARG A 185 15.02 -5.75 3.34
CA ARG A 185 16.27 -6.48 3.52
C ARG A 185 17.52 -5.60 3.34
N LYS A 186 17.49 -4.69 2.36
CA LYS A 186 18.60 -3.75 2.14
C LYS A 186 18.70 -2.75 3.29
N THR A 187 17.57 -2.26 3.78
CA THR A 187 17.53 -1.37 4.96
C THR A 187 18.13 -2.08 6.18
N TRP A 188 17.72 -3.30 6.48
CA TRP A 188 18.32 -4.08 7.56
C TRP A 188 19.85 -4.20 7.44
N ARG A 189 20.34 -4.56 6.24
CA ARG A 189 21.78 -4.67 5.97
C ARG A 189 22.52 -3.35 6.14
N LEU A 190 21.92 -2.23 5.79
CA LEU A 190 22.51 -0.91 5.95
C LEU A 190 22.89 -0.65 7.41
N PHE A 191 22.09 -1.09 8.36
CA PHE A 191 22.33 -0.90 9.79
C PHE A 191 23.24 -1.98 10.41
N THR A 192 23.21 -3.21 9.90
CA THR A 192 23.80 -4.37 10.61
C THR A 192 25.04 -4.94 9.96
N ALA A 193 25.32 -4.64 8.68
CA ALA A 193 26.43 -5.28 7.96
C ALA A 193 27.82 -4.73 8.30
N GLN A 194 27.88 -3.55 8.90
CA GLN A 194 29.14 -2.88 9.25
C GLN A 194 29.01 -2.21 10.63
N PRO A 195 30.12 -2.06 11.39
CA PRO A 195 30.13 -1.25 12.60
C PRO A 195 29.72 0.20 12.30
N LEU A 196 29.02 0.80 13.24
CA LEU A 196 28.64 2.21 13.17
C LEU A 196 29.83 3.08 13.60
N SER A 197 30.07 4.14 12.87
CA SER A 197 31.01 5.19 13.27
C SER A 197 30.33 6.20 14.18
N GLU A 198 30.95 6.50 15.28
CA GLU A 198 30.55 7.57 16.20
C GLU A 198 31.16 8.92 15.81
N GLU A 199 31.99 8.96 14.76
CA GLU A 199 32.53 10.22 14.23
C GLU A 199 31.43 11.06 13.58
N PRO A 200 31.60 12.39 13.52
CA PRO A 200 30.67 13.26 12.80
C PRO A 200 30.45 12.78 11.38
N ALA A 201 29.17 12.72 10.98
CA ALA A 201 28.81 12.28 9.63
C ALA A 201 29.30 13.28 8.57
N PRO A 202 29.80 12.82 7.43
CA PRO A 202 30.17 13.69 6.33
C PRO A 202 28.96 14.44 5.76
N LEU A 203 29.25 15.61 5.18
CA LEU A 203 28.20 16.49 4.64
C LEU A 203 27.24 15.76 3.67
N GLU A 204 27.77 14.86 2.85
CA GLU A 204 26.98 14.04 1.91
C GLU A 204 25.95 13.18 2.65
N ALA A 205 26.33 12.46 3.69
CA ALA A 205 25.43 11.63 4.47
C ALA A 205 24.35 12.46 5.19
N LEU A 206 24.74 13.64 5.70
CA LEU A 206 23.80 14.58 6.33
C LEU A 206 22.80 15.14 5.31
N LYS A 207 23.25 15.55 4.12
CA LYS A 207 22.36 16.03 3.04
C LYS A 207 21.31 14.97 2.68
N ILE A 208 21.71 13.69 2.51
CA ILE A 208 20.79 12.59 2.22
C ILE A 208 19.73 12.49 3.31
N ALA A 209 20.14 12.45 4.59
CA ALA A 209 19.22 12.27 5.71
C ALA A 209 18.27 13.48 5.89
N HIS A 210 18.76 14.71 5.77
CA HIS A 210 17.92 15.92 5.88
C HIS A 210 16.93 16.05 4.74
N LYS A 211 17.34 15.75 3.49
CA LYS A 211 16.43 15.70 2.33
C LYS A 211 15.34 14.63 2.53
N LEU A 212 15.69 13.44 3.02
CA LEU A 212 14.73 12.39 3.33
C LEU A 212 13.71 12.85 4.37
N VAL A 213 14.15 13.36 5.52
CA VAL A 213 13.26 13.79 6.61
C VAL A 213 12.32 14.90 6.14
N HIS A 214 12.83 15.88 5.40
CA HIS A 214 12.05 16.96 4.83
C HIS A 214 10.96 16.43 3.86
N LYS A 215 11.39 15.53 2.96
CA LYS A 215 10.48 14.93 1.96
C LYS A 215 9.38 14.11 2.63
N VAL A 216 9.73 13.22 3.57
CA VAL A 216 8.77 12.38 4.27
C VAL A 216 7.79 13.22 5.10
N ALA A 217 8.26 14.26 5.80
CA ALA A 217 7.39 15.16 6.56
C ALA A 217 6.35 15.81 5.65
N SER A 218 6.79 16.42 4.54
CA SER A 218 5.89 17.05 3.57
C SER A 218 4.91 16.05 2.94
N ASP A 219 5.38 14.85 2.61
CA ASP A 219 4.53 13.81 2.02
C ASP A 219 3.47 13.29 3.00
N MET A 220 3.81 13.16 4.29
CA MET A 220 2.84 12.75 5.33
C MET A 220 1.73 13.79 5.49
N GLU A 221 2.06 15.09 5.52
CA GLU A 221 1.08 16.17 5.57
C GLU A 221 0.14 16.17 4.35
N ASN A 222 0.66 15.83 3.17
CA ASN A 222 -0.08 15.77 1.92
C ASN A 222 -0.67 14.40 1.61
N LEU A 223 -0.50 13.40 2.48
CA LEU A 223 -0.93 12.01 2.28
C LEU A 223 -0.35 11.36 1.00
N SER A 224 0.85 11.80 0.60
CA SER A 224 1.59 11.32 -0.58
C SER A 224 2.50 10.15 -0.21
N PHE A 225 1.94 9.10 0.38
CA PHE A 225 2.71 7.99 0.95
C PHE A 225 3.60 7.24 -0.04
N ASN A 226 3.16 7.12 -1.30
CA ASN A 226 3.93 6.46 -2.35
C ASN A 226 5.26 7.17 -2.64
N THR A 227 5.28 8.50 -2.58
CA THR A 227 6.52 9.27 -2.76
C THR A 227 7.42 9.21 -1.53
N SER A 228 6.86 9.09 -0.31
CA SER A 228 7.62 8.80 0.90
C SER A 228 8.36 7.46 0.81
N VAL A 229 7.68 6.39 0.36
CA VAL A 229 8.31 5.08 0.17
C VAL A 229 9.45 5.17 -0.85
N SER A 230 9.22 5.86 -1.97
CA SER A 230 10.28 6.09 -2.98
C SER A 230 11.47 6.87 -2.40
N ALA A 231 11.23 7.91 -1.62
CA ALA A 231 12.28 8.70 -0.98
C ALA A 231 13.11 7.86 0.00
N LEU A 232 12.47 6.97 0.78
CA LEU A 232 13.15 6.02 1.65
C LEU A 232 14.02 5.04 0.86
N MET A 233 13.52 4.51 -0.27
CA MET A 233 14.30 3.62 -1.14
C MET A 233 15.54 4.31 -1.71
N ILE A 234 15.41 5.57 -2.15
CA ILE A 234 16.52 6.38 -2.66
C ILE A 234 17.56 6.61 -1.55
N ALA A 235 17.15 7.09 -0.38
CA ALA A 235 18.05 7.36 0.74
C ALA A 235 18.80 6.11 1.22
N VAL A 236 18.11 4.95 1.29
CA VAL A 236 18.76 3.66 1.61
C VAL A 236 19.79 3.28 0.55
N ASN A 237 19.50 3.54 -0.74
CA ASN A 237 20.45 3.27 -1.81
C ASN A 237 21.71 4.16 -1.70
N GLU A 238 21.51 5.45 -1.53
CA GLU A 238 22.58 6.46 -1.42
C GLU A 238 23.43 6.22 -0.16
N LEU A 239 22.82 6.07 1.02
CA LEU A 239 23.54 5.75 2.27
C LEU A 239 24.28 4.41 2.17
N SER A 240 23.73 3.42 1.47
CA SER A 240 24.40 2.13 1.26
C SER A 240 25.62 2.23 0.34
N ALA A 241 25.70 3.23 -0.51
CA ALA A 241 26.85 3.46 -1.40
C ALA A 241 28.04 4.12 -0.68
N LEU A 242 27.79 4.79 0.45
CA LEU A 242 28.86 5.43 1.23
C LEU A 242 29.77 4.38 1.89
N PRO A 243 31.05 4.66 2.05
CA PRO A 243 32.02 3.70 2.60
C PRO A 243 31.81 3.41 4.09
N THR A 244 31.31 4.37 4.83
CA THR A 244 31.15 4.30 6.30
C THR A 244 29.72 4.56 6.71
N ARG A 245 29.27 3.87 7.77
CA ARG A 245 27.93 4.03 8.37
C ARG A 245 28.04 4.93 9.58
N HIS A 246 27.37 6.08 9.54
CA HIS A 246 27.36 7.04 10.64
C HIS A 246 26.02 6.99 11.37
N ARG A 247 26.07 7.04 12.70
CA ARG A 247 24.91 6.92 13.58
C ARG A 247 23.81 7.93 13.26
N GLN A 248 24.15 9.22 13.20
CA GLN A 248 23.16 10.29 13.05
C GLN A 248 22.25 10.18 11.81
N PRO A 249 22.76 9.97 10.56
CA PRO A 249 21.89 9.76 9.40
C PRO A 249 21.00 8.53 9.52
N LEU A 250 21.47 7.46 10.17
CA LEU A 250 20.70 6.24 10.36
C LEU A 250 19.59 6.41 11.41
N GLU A 251 19.82 7.18 12.47
CA GLU A 251 18.77 7.57 13.43
C GLU A 251 17.64 8.35 12.72
N MET A 252 18.00 9.33 11.89
CA MET A 252 17.04 10.10 11.10
C MET A 252 16.25 9.21 10.13
N LEU A 253 16.92 8.24 9.48
CA LEU A 253 16.26 7.26 8.61
C LEU A 253 15.29 6.37 9.39
N ALA A 254 15.69 5.86 10.57
CA ALA A 254 14.82 5.00 11.39
C ALA A 254 13.54 5.75 11.82
N ILE A 255 13.66 7.02 12.24
CA ILE A 255 12.51 7.85 12.59
C ILE A 255 11.62 8.09 11.36
N ALA A 256 12.20 8.45 10.21
CA ALA A 256 11.44 8.69 8.98
C ALA A 256 10.74 7.42 8.44
N LEU A 257 11.29 6.23 8.71
CA LEU A 257 10.73 4.94 8.33
C LEU A 257 9.55 4.54 9.22
N SER A 258 9.55 4.95 10.49
CA SER A 258 8.64 4.41 11.53
C SER A 258 7.15 4.54 11.21
N PRO A 259 6.62 5.58 10.53
CA PRO A 259 5.20 5.64 10.19
C PRO A 259 4.77 4.59 9.16
N LEU A 260 5.69 4.13 8.32
CA LEU A 260 5.42 3.22 7.19
C LEU A 260 5.77 1.77 7.51
N ALA A 261 6.89 1.52 8.18
CA ALA A 261 7.36 0.20 8.59
C ALA A 261 7.76 0.18 10.08
N PRO A 262 6.75 0.23 10.98
CA PRO A 262 6.99 0.44 12.42
C PRO A 262 7.78 -0.69 13.08
N HIS A 263 7.57 -1.95 12.68
CA HIS A 263 8.25 -3.08 13.33
C HIS A 263 9.74 -3.08 13.00
N LEU A 264 10.09 -2.90 11.73
CA LEU A 264 11.49 -2.78 11.32
C LEU A 264 12.15 -1.54 11.96
N ALA A 265 11.45 -0.41 11.99
CA ALA A 265 11.98 0.81 12.56
C ALA A 265 12.28 0.67 14.07
N GLU A 266 11.44 -0.04 14.84
CA GLU A 266 11.69 -0.35 16.25
C GLU A 266 12.95 -1.24 16.44
N GLU A 267 13.09 -2.28 15.61
CA GLU A 267 14.28 -3.15 15.67
C GLU A 267 15.56 -2.38 15.32
N LEU A 268 15.51 -1.51 14.31
CA LEU A 268 16.64 -0.66 13.93
C LEU A 268 16.96 0.35 15.04
N TRP A 269 15.94 0.91 15.69
CA TRP A 269 16.10 1.84 16.80
C TRP A 269 16.75 1.18 18.02
N ALA A 270 16.32 -0.02 18.34
CA ALA A 270 16.94 -0.84 19.38
C ALA A 270 18.38 -1.22 19.02
N HIS A 271 18.66 -1.58 17.76
CA HIS A 271 20.02 -1.87 17.27
C HIS A 271 20.96 -0.65 17.41
N LEU A 272 20.44 0.56 17.27
CA LEU A 272 21.17 1.79 17.52
C LEU A 272 21.41 2.05 19.02
N GLY A 273 20.91 1.22 19.93
CA GLY A 273 21.09 1.30 21.38
C GLY A 273 20.12 2.24 22.10
N HIS A 274 19.04 2.64 21.44
CA HIS A 274 18.01 3.47 22.04
C HIS A 274 16.96 2.67 22.80
N ALA A 275 16.38 3.31 23.83
CA ALA A 275 15.22 2.74 24.52
C ALA A 275 13.97 2.81 23.60
N PRO A 276 13.03 1.84 23.71
CA PRO A 276 11.79 1.90 22.95
C PRO A 276 10.90 3.06 23.45
N SER A 277 10.11 3.70 22.61
CA SER A 277 9.85 3.37 21.22
C SER A 277 10.35 4.49 20.28
N VAL A 278 10.71 4.12 19.05
CA VAL A 278 11.06 5.09 17.99
C VAL A 278 9.94 6.08 17.74
N THR A 279 8.67 5.67 17.93
CA THR A 279 7.49 6.52 17.77
C THR A 279 7.39 7.66 18.81
N ARG A 280 8.20 7.62 19.87
CA ARG A 280 8.31 8.68 20.89
C ARG A 280 9.52 9.59 20.65
N ALA A 281 10.37 9.23 19.71
CA ALA A 281 11.50 10.08 19.34
C ALA A 281 10.97 11.38 18.70
N PRO A 282 11.59 12.53 19.01
CA PRO A 282 11.21 13.78 18.35
C PRO A 282 11.51 13.68 16.84
N TRP A 283 10.62 14.25 16.03
CA TRP A 283 10.87 14.32 14.59
C TRP A 283 12.15 15.15 14.34
N PRO A 284 13.09 14.67 13.51
CA PRO A 284 14.35 15.34 13.32
C PRO A 284 14.20 16.74 12.75
N GLN A 285 14.92 17.71 13.31
CA GLN A 285 14.94 19.08 12.79
C GLN A 285 15.74 19.11 11.47
N VAL A 286 15.18 19.75 10.47
CA VAL A 286 15.80 19.88 9.15
C VAL A 286 16.61 21.18 9.10
N ASP A 287 17.89 21.09 8.73
CA ASP A 287 18.71 22.25 8.40
C ASP A 287 18.46 22.65 6.92
N PRO A 288 17.90 23.85 6.65
CA PRO A 288 17.62 24.31 5.29
C PRO A 288 18.88 24.39 4.41
N ALA A 289 20.07 24.61 5.01
CA ALA A 289 21.32 24.65 4.26
C ALA A 289 21.69 23.30 3.65
N LEU A 290 21.24 22.18 4.26
CA LEU A 290 21.49 20.83 3.80
C LEU A 290 20.49 20.35 2.73
N LEU A 291 19.46 21.13 2.44
CA LEU A 291 18.49 20.84 1.36
C LEU A 291 18.97 21.33 -0.01
N MET A 292 19.95 22.22 -0.03
CA MET A 292 20.43 22.83 -1.28
C MET A 292 21.38 21.88 -2.02
N ASP A 293 21.20 21.76 -3.33
CA ASP A 293 22.16 21.09 -4.20
C ASP A 293 23.30 22.07 -4.58
N ASP A 294 24.51 21.52 -4.66
CA ASP A 294 25.70 22.32 -4.98
C ASP A 294 25.76 22.72 -6.47
N SER A 295 24.89 22.17 -7.30
CA SER A 295 24.78 22.47 -8.74
C SER A 295 23.37 22.34 -9.24
N ALA A 296 22.92 23.29 -10.05
CA ALA A 296 21.70 23.19 -10.84
C ALA A 296 22.06 22.68 -12.25
N VAL A 297 21.51 21.53 -12.64
CA VAL A 297 21.61 21.07 -14.03
C VAL A 297 20.49 21.73 -14.81
N TYR A 298 20.83 22.64 -15.68
CA TYR A 298 19.87 23.20 -16.63
C TYR A 298 19.80 22.24 -17.84
N PRO A 299 18.60 21.79 -18.25
CA PRO A 299 18.46 21.11 -19.53
C PRO A 299 18.84 22.08 -20.65
N VAL A 300 19.78 21.69 -21.50
CA VAL A 300 20.18 22.42 -22.71
C VAL A 300 19.23 22.02 -23.83
#